data_d1dd3326acbe03e5f33085b569ca7d5d
#
_entry.id   d1dd3326acbe03e5f33085b569ca7d5d
#
_cell.length_a   1.000
_cell.length_b   1.000
_cell.length_c   1.000
_cell.angle_alpha   90.00
_cell.angle_beta   90.00
_cell.angle_gamma   90.00
#
_symmetry.space_group_name_H-M   'P 1'
#
loop_
_entity.id
_entity.type
_entity.pdbx_description
1 polymer ?
#
loop_
_entity_poly.entity_id
_entity_poly.type
_entity_poly.pdbx_seq_one_letter_code
_entity_poly.pdbx_strand_id
1 'polypeptide(L)'
;QRQMCIRDRFTDIFGTLKNVAITSSQLEKALDNRIMFDGSSIEGFVRIEESDMYLHPDLDTFQIFPWRPQQGKVARIICDVYKADGTPFEGDPRFVLKRQIEEAKKLGYTFNVGPELEFFLFHQDENGMPTTITHEKAGYFDLGPNDLGENARRDMVLTLEDMDFEIEASHHEVAPAQHEIDFKYDEALATADNIMTFKLAVKTIAKRHGMYASFMPKPKYGSAGSGMHINMSLQKDGRNLFASETDE
;
A
#
# COMPACT_ATOMS: atom_id res chain seq x y z
N GLN A 1 15.31 -21.53 -17.03
CA GLN A 1 14.52 -21.24 -15.79
C GLN A 1 14.80 -19.79 -15.39
N ARG A 2 13.79 -18.91 -15.48
CA ARG A 2 13.93 -17.54 -15.04
C ARG A 2 13.93 -17.55 -13.51
N GLN A 3 15.03 -17.15 -12.90
CA GLN A 3 15.11 -16.93 -11.45
C GLN A 3 14.11 -15.84 -11.09
N MET A 4 13.18 -16.13 -10.18
CA MET A 4 12.21 -15.18 -9.63
C MET A 4 12.31 -15.23 -8.11
N CYS A 5 12.31 -14.07 -7.48
CA CYS A 5 12.16 -13.93 -6.05
C CYS A 5 10.71 -13.52 -5.76
N ILE A 6 10.02 -14.32 -4.98
CA ILE A 6 8.65 -14.04 -4.55
C ILE A 6 8.72 -13.51 -3.12
N ARG A 7 7.96 -12.47 -2.86
CA ARG A 7 7.88 -11.83 -1.56
C ARG A 7 6.50 -12.04 -0.98
N ASP A 8 6.39 -12.97 -0.06
CA ASP A 8 5.20 -13.17 0.76
C ASP A 8 5.12 -12.02 1.75
N ARG A 9 4.01 -11.26 1.73
CA ARG A 9 3.86 -10.00 2.45
C ARG A 9 2.67 -10.01 3.36
N PHE A 10 2.86 -9.40 4.52
CA PHE A 10 1.79 -9.13 5.49
C PHE A 10 2.04 -7.78 6.16
N THR A 11 1.06 -7.27 6.88
CA THR A 11 1.15 -5.97 7.56
C THR A 11 1.09 -6.17 9.07
N ASP A 12 1.95 -5.47 9.81
CA ASP A 12 1.87 -5.46 11.28
C ASP A 12 0.81 -4.47 11.78
N ILE A 13 0.60 -4.43 13.11
CA ILE A 13 -0.40 -3.56 13.73
C ILE A 13 -0.11 -2.06 13.57
N PHE A 14 1.11 -1.67 13.19
CA PHE A 14 1.50 -0.28 12.92
C PHE A 14 1.37 0.10 11.45
N GLY A 15 0.84 -0.79 10.61
CA GLY A 15 0.75 -0.56 9.18
C GLY A 15 2.09 -0.69 8.44
N THR A 16 3.08 -1.34 9.06
CA THR A 16 4.37 -1.59 8.42
C THR A 16 4.31 -2.88 7.61
N LEU A 17 4.67 -2.78 6.33
CA LEU A 17 4.70 -3.94 5.44
C LEU A 17 5.93 -4.81 5.75
N LYS A 18 5.69 -6.05 6.11
CA LYS A 18 6.70 -7.10 6.34
C LYS A 18 6.77 -8.04 5.16
N ASN A 19 7.88 -8.77 5.00
CA ASN A 19 7.94 -9.81 4.00
C ASN A 19 8.88 -10.97 4.36
N VAL A 20 8.54 -12.15 3.86
CA VAL A 20 9.46 -13.28 3.73
C VAL A 20 9.76 -13.47 2.25
N ALA A 21 11.03 -13.52 1.86
CA ALA A 21 11.41 -13.71 0.47
C ALA A 21 11.70 -15.20 0.22
N ILE A 22 11.06 -15.75 -0.78
CA ILE A 22 11.28 -17.13 -1.21
C ILE A 22 11.76 -17.18 -2.65
N THR A 23 12.43 -18.25 -3.02
CA THR A 23 12.78 -18.55 -4.41
C THR A 23 11.66 -19.31 -5.09
N SER A 24 11.65 -19.33 -6.42
CA SER A 24 10.66 -20.11 -7.19
C SER A 24 10.63 -21.59 -6.85
N SER A 25 11.75 -22.15 -6.34
CA SER A 25 11.80 -23.54 -5.88
C SER A 25 11.03 -23.82 -4.59
N GLN A 26 10.68 -22.77 -3.83
CA GLN A 26 9.88 -22.86 -2.61
C GLN A 26 8.41 -22.50 -2.83
N LEU A 27 8.02 -22.21 -4.08
CA LEU A 27 6.65 -21.77 -4.39
C LEU A 27 5.60 -22.82 -3.98
N GLU A 28 5.84 -24.10 -4.25
CA GLU A 28 4.91 -25.17 -3.84
C GLU A 28 4.69 -25.18 -2.32
N LYS A 29 5.77 -24.97 -1.55
CA LYS A 29 5.68 -24.88 -0.09
C LYS A 29 4.84 -23.68 0.36
N ALA A 30 4.94 -22.55 -0.35
CA ALA A 30 4.13 -21.35 -0.09
C ALA A 30 2.65 -21.62 -0.42
N LEU A 31 2.36 -22.20 -1.58
CA LEU A 31 1.01 -22.54 -2.02
C LEU A 31 0.32 -23.56 -1.10
N ASP A 32 1.10 -24.41 -0.44
CA ASP A 32 0.63 -25.34 0.58
C ASP A 32 0.50 -24.70 1.97
N ASN A 33 0.62 -23.37 2.10
CA ASN A 33 0.52 -22.63 3.37
C ASN A 33 1.56 -23.07 4.42
N ARG A 34 2.76 -23.44 3.98
CA ARG A 34 3.82 -24.00 4.85
C ARG A 34 5.01 -23.05 5.05
N ILE A 35 4.87 -21.77 4.67
CA ILE A 35 5.86 -20.74 4.99
C ILE A 35 5.62 -20.27 6.41
N MET A 36 6.54 -20.61 7.28
CA MET A 36 6.50 -20.28 8.71
C MET A 36 7.44 -19.11 9.01
N PHE A 37 7.06 -18.28 9.98
CA PHE A 37 7.89 -17.24 10.54
C PHE A 37 7.70 -17.12 12.05
N ASP A 38 8.65 -16.49 12.73
CA ASP A 38 8.58 -16.20 14.15
C ASP A 38 7.74 -14.94 14.40
N GLY A 39 6.48 -15.11 14.79
CA GLY A 39 5.56 -14.02 15.11
C GLY A 39 5.94 -13.24 16.38
N SER A 40 6.72 -13.83 17.29
CA SER A 40 7.16 -13.13 18.50
C SER A 40 8.16 -11.99 18.21
N SER A 41 8.80 -12.03 17.04
CA SER A 41 9.68 -10.98 16.54
C SER A 41 8.92 -9.83 15.86
N ILE A 42 7.59 -9.94 15.71
CA ILE A 42 6.73 -8.88 15.18
C ILE A 42 6.03 -8.19 16.34
N GLU A 43 6.31 -6.91 16.52
CA GLU A 43 5.73 -6.14 17.62
C GLU A 43 4.19 -6.16 17.58
N GLY A 44 3.59 -6.49 18.72
CA GLY A 44 2.14 -6.57 18.88
C GLY A 44 1.49 -7.85 18.37
N PHE A 45 2.27 -8.83 17.88
CA PHE A 45 1.69 -10.11 17.42
C PHE A 45 1.48 -11.07 18.59
N VAL A 46 2.46 -11.93 18.87
CA VAL A 46 2.32 -13.02 19.84
C VAL A 46 3.52 -13.08 20.80
N ARG A 47 3.39 -13.87 21.85
CA ARG A 47 4.49 -14.16 22.78
C ARG A 47 5.36 -15.29 22.24
N ILE A 48 6.55 -15.43 22.83
CA ILE A 48 7.55 -16.43 22.40
C ILE A 48 7.04 -17.87 22.50
N GLU A 49 6.13 -18.16 23.42
CA GLU A 49 5.55 -19.49 23.61
C GLU A 49 4.59 -19.89 22.46
N GLU A 50 4.11 -18.91 21.68
CA GLU A 50 3.18 -19.12 20.57
C GLU A 50 3.77 -18.53 19.28
N SER A 51 5.10 -18.59 19.12
CA SER A 51 5.82 -17.85 18.08
C SER A 51 5.58 -18.33 16.65
N ASP A 52 5.27 -19.61 16.48
CA ASP A 52 5.12 -20.21 15.15
C ASP A 52 3.86 -19.73 14.45
N MET A 53 4.05 -18.92 13.40
CA MET A 53 2.97 -18.40 12.56
C MET A 53 3.21 -18.77 11.09
N TYR A 54 2.14 -18.83 10.33
CA TYR A 54 2.13 -19.27 8.93
C TYR A 54 1.55 -18.20 8.02
N LEU A 55 2.13 -18.09 6.83
CA LEU A 55 1.66 -17.21 5.76
C LEU A 55 0.78 -18.00 4.80
N HIS A 56 -0.45 -17.55 4.61
CA HIS A 56 -1.40 -18.09 3.65
C HIS A 56 -1.52 -17.11 2.47
N PRO A 57 -0.91 -17.40 1.32
CA PRO A 57 -0.88 -16.48 0.19
C PRO A 57 -2.25 -16.33 -0.46
N ASP A 58 -2.64 -15.09 -0.69
CA ASP A 58 -3.79 -14.73 -1.51
C ASP A 58 -3.32 -14.57 -2.96
N LEU A 59 -3.63 -15.56 -3.80
CA LEU A 59 -3.10 -15.66 -5.15
C LEU A 59 -3.63 -14.58 -6.09
N ASP A 60 -4.80 -14.02 -5.81
CA ASP A 60 -5.37 -12.91 -6.58
C ASP A 60 -4.53 -11.63 -6.44
N THR A 61 -3.67 -11.58 -5.42
CA THR A 61 -2.76 -10.45 -5.19
C THR A 61 -1.40 -10.61 -5.84
N PHE A 62 -1.16 -11.68 -6.63
CA PHE A 62 0.14 -11.88 -7.30
C PHE A 62 0.45 -10.74 -8.26
N GLN A 63 1.64 -10.12 -8.11
CA GLN A 63 2.06 -9.03 -8.96
C GLN A 63 3.58 -8.96 -9.13
N ILE A 64 4.04 -8.67 -10.36
CA ILE A 64 5.46 -8.48 -10.67
C ILE A 64 5.79 -7.00 -10.56
N PHE A 65 6.87 -6.68 -9.84
CA PHE A 65 7.32 -5.29 -9.70
C PHE A 65 8.03 -4.78 -10.96
N PRO A 66 7.52 -3.72 -11.62
CA PRO A 66 8.11 -3.18 -12.84
C PRO A 66 9.47 -2.52 -12.60
N TRP A 67 9.72 -2.01 -11.41
CA TRP A 67 10.97 -1.33 -11.08
C TRP A 67 12.15 -2.24 -10.77
N ARG A 68 11.98 -3.56 -10.84
CA ARG A 68 13.09 -4.49 -10.63
C ARG A 68 13.76 -4.86 -11.95
N PRO A 69 15.08 -5.23 -11.92
CA PRO A 69 15.81 -5.58 -13.13
C PRO A 69 15.15 -6.71 -13.92
N GLN A 70 15.37 -6.73 -15.21
CA GLN A 70 14.86 -7.77 -16.12
C GLN A 70 15.36 -9.19 -15.78
N GLN A 71 16.58 -9.28 -15.24
CA GLN A 71 17.11 -10.53 -14.69
C GLN A 71 16.76 -10.63 -13.22
N GLY A 72 16.14 -11.75 -12.82
CA GLY A 72 15.69 -11.95 -11.44
C GLY A 72 14.49 -11.09 -11.08
N LYS A 73 13.41 -11.22 -11.84
CA LYS A 73 12.14 -10.54 -11.52
C LYS A 73 11.73 -10.78 -10.08
N VAL A 74 11.16 -9.76 -9.47
CA VAL A 74 10.60 -9.83 -8.12
C VAL A 74 9.10 -9.73 -8.23
N ALA A 75 8.39 -10.70 -7.67
CA ALA A 75 6.95 -10.67 -7.50
C ALA A 75 6.60 -10.52 -6.02
N ARG A 76 5.38 -10.09 -5.75
CA ARG A 76 4.76 -10.13 -4.44
C ARG A 76 3.53 -11.01 -4.44
N ILE A 77 3.22 -11.58 -3.28
CA ILE A 77 1.90 -12.12 -2.93
C ILE A 77 1.58 -11.56 -1.54
N ILE A 78 0.36 -11.08 -1.33
CA ILE A 78 -0.10 -10.68 -0.02
C ILE A 78 -0.63 -11.92 0.69
N CYS A 79 -0.31 -12.04 1.96
CA CYS A 79 -0.65 -13.21 2.75
C CYS A 79 -1.50 -12.80 3.96
N ASP A 80 -2.43 -13.67 4.31
CA ASP A 80 -3.05 -13.67 5.62
C ASP A 80 -2.15 -14.40 6.63
N VAL A 81 -2.24 -14.03 7.89
CA VAL A 81 -1.45 -14.64 8.96
C VAL A 81 -2.31 -15.65 9.73
N TYR A 82 -1.75 -16.86 9.94
CA TYR A 82 -2.41 -17.96 10.63
C TYR A 82 -1.56 -18.45 11.79
N LYS A 83 -2.21 -18.98 12.82
CA LYS A 83 -1.58 -19.65 13.95
C LYS A 83 -1.20 -21.10 13.62
N ALA A 84 -0.36 -21.72 14.46
CA ALA A 84 0.08 -23.11 14.28
C ALA A 84 -1.07 -24.15 14.31
N ASP A 85 -2.17 -23.83 14.94
CA ASP A 85 -3.38 -24.68 14.98
C ASP A 85 -4.23 -24.58 13.70
N GLY A 86 -3.82 -23.78 12.71
CA GLY A 86 -4.52 -23.57 11.45
C GLY A 86 -5.67 -22.57 11.52
N THR A 87 -5.82 -21.84 12.62
CA THR A 87 -6.83 -20.77 12.73
C THR A 87 -6.23 -19.43 12.32
N PRO A 88 -7.03 -18.51 11.73
CA PRO A 88 -6.57 -17.15 11.43
C PRO A 88 -6.08 -16.44 12.68
N PHE A 89 -5.05 -15.63 12.53
CA PHE A 89 -4.55 -14.78 13.61
C PHE A 89 -5.42 -13.53 13.76
N GLU A 90 -6.04 -13.34 14.91
CA GLU A 90 -7.00 -12.26 15.16
C GLU A 90 -6.34 -10.87 15.21
N GLY A 91 -5.01 -10.81 15.39
CA GLY A 91 -4.22 -9.59 15.36
C GLY A 91 -3.73 -9.19 13.97
N ASP A 92 -4.00 -9.97 12.93
CA ASP A 92 -3.70 -9.60 11.55
C ASP A 92 -4.68 -8.51 11.09
N PRO A 93 -4.21 -7.27 10.76
CA PRO A 93 -5.09 -6.19 10.29
C PRO A 93 -5.93 -6.59 9.07
N ARG A 94 -5.37 -7.40 8.16
CA ARG A 94 -6.08 -7.87 6.97
C ARG A 94 -7.21 -8.83 7.34
N PHE A 95 -7.00 -9.70 8.31
CA PHE A 95 -8.06 -10.57 8.85
C PHE A 95 -9.17 -9.77 9.54
N VAL A 96 -8.81 -8.73 10.31
CA VAL A 96 -9.81 -7.84 10.94
C VAL A 96 -10.72 -7.22 9.88
N LEU A 97 -10.15 -6.71 8.79
CA LEU A 97 -10.92 -6.14 7.69
C LEU A 97 -11.81 -7.19 7.00
N LYS A 98 -11.26 -8.37 6.67
CA LYS A 98 -12.01 -9.49 6.08
C LYS A 98 -13.23 -9.87 6.93
N ARG A 99 -13.06 -9.93 8.24
CA ARG A 99 -14.16 -10.24 9.17
C ARG A 99 -15.27 -9.19 9.11
N GLN A 100 -14.94 -7.90 9.02
CA GLN A 100 -15.94 -6.84 8.89
C GLN A 100 -16.64 -6.88 7.52
N ILE A 101 -15.91 -7.20 6.45
CA ILE A 101 -16.50 -7.40 5.13
C ILE A 101 -17.51 -8.56 5.14
N GLU A 102 -17.19 -9.67 5.80
CA GLU A 102 -18.11 -10.78 5.92
C GLU A 102 -19.38 -10.43 6.73
N GLU A 103 -19.26 -9.60 7.77
CA GLU A 103 -20.45 -9.11 8.49
C GLU A 103 -21.31 -8.21 7.59
N ALA A 104 -20.71 -7.32 6.79
CA ALA A 104 -21.43 -6.51 5.81
C ALA A 104 -22.13 -7.37 4.75
N LYS A 105 -21.45 -8.39 4.23
CA LYS A 105 -22.03 -9.35 3.26
C LYS A 105 -23.24 -10.08 3.79
N LYS A 106 -23.28 -10.47 5.08
CA LYS A 106 -24.46 -11.08 5.71
C LYS A 106 -25.69 -10.19 5.67
N LEU A 107 -25.50 -8.86 5.62
CA LEU A 107 -26.55 -7.86 5.47
C LEU A 107 -26.84 -7.53 4.01
N GLY A 108 -26.12 -8.16 3.08
CA GLY A 108 -26.25 -7.95 1.63
C GLY A 108 -25.52 -6.72 1.12
N TYR A 109 -24.52 -6.21 1.87
CA TYR A 109 -23.78 -5.00 1.49
C TYR A 109 -22.39 -5.32 0.93
N THR A 110 -21.99 -4.54 -0.09
CA THR A 110 -20.61 -4.39 -0.55
C THR A 110 -20.14 -2.98 -0.22
N PHE A 111 -18.98 -2.85 0.39
CA PHE A 111 -18.36 -1.60 0.78
C PHE A 111 -17.20 -1.26 -0.14
N ASN A 112 -17.28 -0.13 -0.84
CA ASN A 112 -16.25 0.38 -1.73
C ASN A 112 -15.55 1.58 -1.09
N VAL A 113 -14.26 1.71 -1.37
CA VAL A 113 -13.37 2.72 -0.80
C VAL A 113 -12.50 3.32 -1.90
N GLY A 114 -12.51 4.67 -2.00
CA GLY A 114 -11.64 5.46 -2.88
C GLY A 114 -10.73 6.33 -2.03
N PRO A 115 -9.44 6.02 -1.94
CA PRO A 115 -8.50 6.79 -1.15
C PRO A 115 -7.82 7.88 -1.98
N GLU A 116 -7.55 9.02 -1.35
CA GLU A 116 -6.72 10.10 -1.87
C GLU A 116 -5.49 10.23 -0.97
N LEU A 117 -4.30 9.91 -1.49
CA LEU A 117 -3.10 9.83 -0.65
C LEU A 117 -2.15 10.98 -0.94
N GLU A 118 -1.99 11.84 0.06
CA GLU A 118 -1.00 12.90 0.03
C GLU A 118 0.33 12.46 0.65
N PHE A 119 1.42 12.99 0.14
CA PHE A 119 2.76 12.71 0.62
C PHE A 119 3.73 13.85 0.32
N PHE A 120 4.80 13.92 1.13
CA PHE A 120 5.91 14.86 0.89
C PHE A 120 7.09 14.17 0.22
N LEU A 121 7.78 14.92 -0.66
CA LEU A 121 9.08 14.55 -1.22
C LEU A 121 10.17 15.42 -0.60
N PHE A 122 10.95 14.87 0.32
CA PHE A 122 12.04 15.55 0.98
C PHE A 122 13.41 15.17 0.40
N HIS A 123 14.37 16.07 0.57
CA HIS A 123 15.77 15.73 0.36
C HIS A 123 16.27 14.71 1.39
N GLN A 124 17.25 13.94 0.98
CA GLN A 124 18.09 13.16 1.88
C GLN A 124 19.36 13.94 2.19
N ASP A 125 19.95 13.72 3.36
CA ASP A 125 21.28 14.25 3.69
C ASP A 125 22.39 13.48 2.97
N GLU A 126 23.64 13.86 3.21
CA GLU A 126 24.82 13.22 2.61
C GLU A 126 24.99 11.73 2.98
N ASN A 127 24.35 11.29 4.06
CA ASN A 127 24.32 9.90 4.51
C ASN A 127 23.08 9.13 3.99
N GLY A 128 22.23 9.77 3.20
CA GLY A 128 20.99 9.21 2.71
C GLY A 128 19.86 9.16 3.74
N MET A 129 20.01 9.92 4.85
CA MET A 129 18.97 10.00 5.88
C MET A 129 17.91 11.02 5.48
N PRO A 130 16.63 10.77 5.81
CA PRO A 130 15.55 11.69 5.50
C PRO A 130 15.70 13.03 6.24
N THR A 131 15.41 14.11 5.53
CA THR A 131 15.31 15.46 6.10
C THR A 131 13.89 15.99 5.97
N THR A 132 13.65 17.23 6.44
CA THR A 132 12.43 18.00 6.15
C THR A 132 12.70 19.14 5.16
N ILE A 133 13.83 19.09 4.48
CA ILE A 133 14.21 20.09 3.47
C ILE A 133 13.47 19.78 2.16
N THR A 134 12.81 20.79 1.62
CA THR A 134 12.13 20.74 0.34
C THR A 134 12.97 21.40 -0.75
N HIS A 135 12.89 20.93 -1.98
CA HIS A 135 13.68 21.40 -3.10
C HIS A 135 13.00 22.51 -3.91
N GLU A 136 11.76 22.87 -3.55
CA GLU A 136 10.94 23.87 -4.25
C GLU A 136 9.94 24.54 -3.30
N LYS A 137 9.18 25.51 -3.82
CA LYS A 137 8.16 26.28 -3.09
C LYS A 137 6.85 26.36 -3.87
N ALA A 138 6.59 25.38 -4.72
CA ALA A 138 5.34 25.31 -5.47
C ALA A 138 4.14 25.13 -4.50
N GLY A 139 2.97 25.42 -5.00
CA GLY A 139 1.70 25.33 -4.30
C GLY A 139 0.69 24.50 -5.08
N TYR A 140 -0.56 24.59 -4.67
CA TYR A 140 -1.65 23.78 -5.21
C TYR A 140 -1.78 23.93 -6.74
N PHE A 141 -1.73 22.78 -7.42
CA PHE A 141 -1.83 22.67 -8.89
C PHE A 141 -0.71 23.38 -9.68
N ASP A 142 0.37 23.76 -9.02
CA ASP A 142 1.54 24.26 -9.75
C ASP A 142 2.14 23.16 -10.63
N LEU A 143 2.82 23.60 -11.71
CA LEU A 143 3.43 22.74 -12.73
C LEU A 143 4.92 23.11 -12.88
N GLY A 144 5.65 22.34 -13.68
CA GLY A 144 7.00 22.69 -14.04
C GLY A 144 7.06 24.05 -14.78
N PRO A 145 8.07 24.93 -14.50
CA PRO A 145 9.28 24.62 -13.74
C PRO A 145 9.20 24.84 -12.20
N ASN A 146 8.05 25.24 -11.65
CA ASN A 146 7.91 25.48 -10.21
C ASN A 146 7.85 24.15 -9.41
N ASP A 147 7.08 23.18 -9.91
CA ASP A 147 7.03 21.82 -9.36
C ASP A 147 8.25 21.00 -9.80
N LEU A 148 9.26 20.94 -8.97
CA LEU A 148 10.45 20.14 -9.25
C LEU A 148 10.28 18.65 -8.95
N GLY A 149 9.18 18.26 -8.30
CA GLY A 149 8.80 16.87 -8.05
C GLY A 149 8.01 16.22 -9.19
N GLU A 150 7.60 16.98 -10.21
CA GLU A 150 6.74 16.52 -11.30
C GLU A 150 7.26 15.25 -11.98
N ASN A 151 8.57 15.19 -12.30
CA ASN A 151 9.14 14.00 -12.95
C ASN A 151 9.08 12.74 -12.06
N ALA A 152 9.34 12.91 -10.78
CA ALA A 152 9.23 11.77 -9.84
C ALA A 152 7.77 11.31 -9.70
N ARG A 153 6.83 12.25 -9.58
CA ARG A 153 5.38 11.94 -9.53
C ARG A 153 4.91 11.27 -10.82
N ARG A 154 5.34 11.75 -11.99
CA ARG A 154 5.06 11.11 -13.27
C ARG A 154 5.56 9.66 -13.34
N ASP A 155 6.81 9.42 -12.90
CA ASP A 155 7.36 8.07 -12.88
C ASP A 155 6.64 7.15 -11.87
N MET A 156 6.12 7.72 -10.76
CA MET A 156 5.25 7.00 -9.83
C MET A 156 3.94 6.57 -10.49
N VAL A 157 3.27 7.50 -11.19
CA VAL A 157 2.03 7.25 -11.94
C VAL A 157 2.23 6.11 -12.94
N LEU A 158 3.22 6.24 -13.85
CA LEU A 158 3.49 5.22 -14.86
C LEU A 158 3.84 3.85 -14.24
N THR A 159 4.57 3.85 -13.13
CA THR A 159 4.90 2.62 -12.40
C THR A 159 3.65 1.97 -11.79
N LEU A 160 2.72 2.76 -11.27
CA LEU A 160 1.46 2.28 -10.71
C LEU A 160 0.53 1.75 -11.82
N GLU A 161 0.45 2.43 -12.97
CA GLU A 161 -0.29 1.94 -14.13
C GLU A 161 0.27 0.60 -14.66
N ASP A 162 1.61 0.43 -14.69
CA ASP A 162 2.26 -0.85 -14.98
C ASP A 162 1.91 -1.97 -13.95
N MET A 163 1.31 -1.59 -12.84
CA MET A 163 0.82 -2.47 -11.77
C MET A 163 -0.71 -2.54 -11.73
N ASP A 164 -1.38 -2.22 -12.82
CA ASP A 164 -2.83 -2.27 -13.00
C ASP A 164 -3.63 -1.29 -12.10
N PHE A 165 -2.97 -0.22 -11.59
CA PHE A 165 -3.70 0.86 -10.95
C PHE A 165 -4.38 1.73 -12.01
N GLU A 166 -5.65 2.01 -11.86
CA GLU A 166 -6.36 3.03 -12.63
C GLU A 166 -6.19 4.38 -11.93
N ILE A 167 -5.25 5.20 -12.44
CA ILE A 167 -4.95 6.50 -11.85
C ILE A 167 -5.97 7.52 -12.35
N GLU A 168 -6.60 8.26 -11.44
CA GLU A 168 -7.63 9.26 -11.73
C GLU A 168 -7.04 10.67 -11.77
N ALA A 169 -6.13 11.02 -10.83
CA ALA A 169 -5.47 12.31 -10.78
C ALA A 169 -4.06 12.23 -10.19
N SER A 170 -3.22 13.20 -10.54
CA SER A 170 -1.96 13.43 -9.84
C SER A 170 -1.57 14.90 -9.96
N HIS A 171 -1.24 15.54 -8.86
CA HIS A 171 -0.94 16.98 -8.83
C HIS A 171 -0.02 17.35 -7.67
N HIS A 172 0.48 18.60 -7.72
CA HIS A 172 1.15 19.23 -6.60
C HIS A 172 0.11 19.70 -5.59
N GLU A 173 0.39 19.52 -4.31
CA GLU A 173 -0.45 19.91 -3.19
C GLU A 173 -0.09 21.30 -2.62
N VAL A 174 -0.80 21.72 -1.56
CA VAL A 174 -0.70 23.09 -1.01
C VAL A 174 0.67 23.39 -0.42
N ALA A 175 1.28 22.44 0.27
CA ALA A 175 2.58 22.65 0.90
C ALA A 175 3.74 22.43 -0.08
N PRO A 176 4.87 23.15 0.07
CA PRO A 176 6.07 22.89 -0.72
C PRO A 176 6.49 21.42 -0.69
N ALA A 177 6.72 20.85 -1.87
CA ALA A 177 7.06 19.44 -2.12
C ALA A 177 6.01 18.43 -1.61
N GLN A 178 4.77 18.86 -1.48
CA GLN A 178 3.63 17.99 -1.21
C GLN A 178 2.93 17.61 -2.50
N HIS A 179 2.58 16.35 -2.64
CA HIS A 179 2.00 15.77 -3.84
C HIS A 179 0.83 14.86 -3.45
N GLU A 180 -0.07 14.66 -4.42
CA GLU A 180 -1.18 13.73 -4.33
C GLU A 180 -1.24 12.88 -5.60
N ILE A 181 -1.62 11.63 -5.44
CA ILE A 181 -1.94 10.70 -6.53
C ILE A 181 -3.17 9.91 -6.12
N ASP A 182 -4.22 10.05 -6.90
CA ASP A 182 -5.51 9.40 -6.68
C ASP A 182 -5.69 8.24 -7.64
N PHE A 183 -6.19 7.15 -7.12
CA PHE A 183 -6.53 5.98 -7.92
C PHE A 183 -7.95 5.52 -7.63
N LYS A 184 -8.55 4.92 -8.63
CA LYS A 184 -9.93 4.50 -8.63
C LYS A 184 -10.29 3.64 -7.42
N TYR A 185 -11.48 3.85 -6.91
CA TYR A 185 -12.06 3.04 -5.83
C TYR A 185 -12.21 1.58 -6.22
N ASP A 186 -12.17 0.73 -5.21
CA ASP A 186 -12.44 -0.70 -5.33
C ASP A 186 -13.10 -1.21 -4.04
N GLU A 187 -13.43 -2.50 -3.98
CA GLU A 187 -13.85 -3.14 -2.73
C GLU A 187 -12.81 -2.94 -1.62
N ALA A 188 -13.26 -2.82 -0.39
CA ALA A 188 -12.46 -2.39 0.75
C ALA A 188 -11.16 -3.18 0.95
N LEU A 189 -11.16 -4.51 0.71
CA LEU A 189 -9.95 -5.33 0.86
C LEU A 189 -8.93 -5.03 -0.25
N ALA A 190 -9.39 -4.98 -1.50
CA ALA A 190 -8.53 -4.67 -2.64
C ALA A 190 -7.92 -3.27 -2.49
N THR A 191 -8.72 -2.29 -2.08
CA THR A 191 -8.23 -0.93 -1.82
C THR A 191 -7.19 -0.89 -0.70
N ALA A 192 -7.40 -1.60 0.41
CA ALA A 192 -6.42 -1.66 1.50
C ALA A 192 -5.08 -2.27 1.04
N ASP A 193 -5.12 -3.35 0.28
CA ASP A 193 -3.94 -3.98 -0.33
C ASP A 193 -3.25 -3.04 -1.33
N ASN A 194 -4.03 -2.28 -2.11
CA ASN A 194 -3.54 -1.27 -3.05
C ASN A 194 -2.86 -0.09 -2.34
N ILE A 195 -3.42 0.42 -1.23
CA ILE A 195 -2.78 1.47 -0.42
C ILE A 195 -1.39 1.03 0.05
N MET A 196 -1.25 -0.19 0.54
CA MET A 196 0.04 -0.71 1.01
C MET A 196 1.05 -0.83 -0.15
N THR A 197 0.59 -1.25 -1.32
CA THR A 197 1.39 -1.35 -2.54
C THR A 197 1.79 0.03 -3.06
N PHE A 198 0.85 0.96 -3.10
CA PHE A 198 1.05 2.36 -3.48
C PHE A 198 2.16 3.02 -2.64
N LYS A 199 2.07 2.95 -1.32
CA LYS A 199 3.09 3.51 -0.42
C LYS A 199 4.48 2.94 -0.68
N LEU A 200 4.57 1.65 -1.02
CA LEU A 200 5.84 1.03 -1.39
C LEU A 200 6.37 1.55 -2.72
N ALA A 201 5.51 1.64 -3.75
CA ALA A 201 5.88 2.13 -5.08
C ALA A 201 6.38 3.58 -4.99
N VAL A 202 5.61 4.47 -4.38
CA VAL A 202 5.95 5.88 -4.18
C VAL A 202 7.31 6.03 -3.48
N LYS A 203 7.52 5.35 -2.34
CA LYS A 203 8.81 5.39 -1.63
C LYS A 203 9.97 4.85 -2.46
N THR A 204 9.73 3.80 -3.24
CA THR A 204 10.76 3.19 -4.08
C THR A 204 11.16 4.11 -5.22
N ILE A 205 10.20 4.72 -5.90
CA ILE A 205 10.44 5.63 -7.02
C ILE A 205 11.05 6.95 -6.51
N ALA A 206 10.55 7.51 -5.41
CA ALA A 206 11.17 8.69 -4.79
C ALA A 206 12.66 8.47 -4.51
N LYS A 207 13.03 7.32 -3.94
CA LYS A 207 14.44 6.97 -3.69
C LYS A 207 15.27 6.92 -4.97
N ARG A 208 14.71 6.49 -6.10
CA ARG A 208 15.40 6.50 -7.40
C ARG A 208 15.67 7.90 -7.92
N HIS A 209 14.83 8.85 -7.55
CA HIS A 209 15.00 10.28 -7.84
C HIS A 209 15.84 11.02 -6.78
N GLY A 210 16.50 10.30 -5.86
CA GLY A 210 17.30 10.91 -4.80
C GLY A 210 16.49 11.59 -3.70
N MET A 211 15.19 11.28 -3.61
CA MET A 211 14.26 11.88 -2.65
C MET A 211 13.75 10.85 -1.64
N TYR A 212 13.19 11.35 -0.55
CA TYR A 212 12.52 10.58 0.48
C TYR A 212 11.03 10.91 0.50
N ALA A 213 10.17 9.93 0.22
CA ALA A 213 8.73 10.10 0.32
C ALA A 213 8.24 9.83 1.75
N SER A 214 7.54 10.81 2.34
CA SER A 214 6.94 10.73 3.66
C SER A 214 5.42 10.79 3.58
N PHE A 215 4.77 9.80 4.19
CA PHE A 215 3.33 9.77 4.43
C PHE A 215 2.97 10.20 5.86
N MET A 216 3.90 10.84 6.57
CA MET A 216 3.63 11.39 7.89
C MET A 216 2.58 12.51 7.80
N PRO A 217 1.50 12.48 8.60
CA PRO A 217 0.39 13.44 8.46
C PRO A 217 0.83 14.90 8.61
N LYS A 218 1.79 15.21 9.48
CA LYS A 218 2.26 16.57 9.73
C LYS A 218 3.79 16.60 9.90
N PRO A 219 4.58 16.42 8.82
CA PRO A 219 6.03 16.36 8.93
C PRO A 219 6.70 17.72 9.15
N LYS A 220 6.01 18.82 8.82
CA LYS A 220 6.53 20.19 8.98
C LYS A 220 5.54 21.05 9.77
N TYR A 221 6.03 21.68 10.83
CA TYR A 221 5.27 22.70 11.54
C TYR A 221 5.03 23.91 10.62
N GLY A 222 3.84 24.51 10.69
CA GLY A 222 3.49 25.71 9.93
C GLY A 222 3.16 25.49 8.44
N SER A 223 3.29 24.26 7.93
CA SER A 223 2.83 23.87 6.58
C SER A 223 1.49 23.16 6.61
N ALA A 224 0.81 23.02 5.47
CA ALA A 224 -0.28 22.05 5.33
C ALA A 224 0.21 20.63 5.67
N GLY A 225 -0.66 19.80 6.19
CA GLY A 225 -0.39 18.39 6.47
C GLY A 225 -0.87 17.52 5.31
N SER A 226 -0.46 16.24 5.32
CA SER A 226 -0.93 15.24 4.36
C SER A 226 -2.19 14.57 4.87
N GLY A 227 -3.26 14.64 4.08
CA GLY A 227 -4.47 13.86 4.26
C GLY A 227 -4.32 12.44 3.72
N MET A 228 -5.22 11.59 4.12
CA MET A 228 -5.62 10.40 3.42
C MET A 228 -7.15 10.38 3.48
N HIS A 229 -7.79 11.10 2.54
CA HIS A 229 -9.23 11.13 2.47
C HIS A 229 -9.72 9.77 2.01
N ILE A 230 -10.82 9.33 2.62
CA ILE A 230 -11.42 8.04 2.32
C ILE A 230 -12.85 8.29 1.83
N ASN A 231 -13.00 8.31 0.51
CA ASN A 231 -14.33 8.33 -0.12
C ASN A 231 -14.95 6.95 -0.01
N MET A 232 -16.23 6.89 0.35
CA MET A 232 -16.90 5.63 0.65
C MET A 232 -18.22 5.51 -0.07
N SER A 233 -18.55 4.31 -0.53
CA SER A 233 -19.90 3.98 -0.96
C SER A 233 -20.33 2.61 -0.46
N LEU A 234 -21.63 2.46 -0.23
CA LEU A 234 -22.24 1.21 0.19
C LEU A 234 -23.18 0.75 -0.92
N GLN A 235 -22.97 -0.47 -1.42
CA GLN A 235 -23.79 -1.04 -2.48
C GLN A 235 -24.65 -2.20 -1.98
N LYS A 236 -25.84 -2.31 -2.51
CA LYS A 236 -26.73 -3.46 -2.36
C LYS A 236 -27.46 -3.71 -3.65
N ASP A 237 -27.48 -4.95 -4.12
CA ASP A 237 -28.14 -5.38 -5.36
C ASP A 237 -27.72 -4.51 -6.57
N GLY A 238 -26.44 -4.12 -6.64
CA GLY A 238 -25.89 -3.27 -7.70
C GLY A 238 -26.25 -1.79 -7.63
N ARG A 239 -26.90 -1.33 -6.55
CA ARG A 239 -27.28 0.08 -6.34
C ARG A 239 -26.44 0.71 -5.24
N ASN A 240 -25.95 1.93 -5.49
CA ASN A 240 -25.30 2.75 -4.47
C ASN A 240 -26.36 3.30 -3.51
N LEU A 241 -26.27 2.94 -2.22
CA LEU A 241 -27.25 3.33 -1.21
C LEU A 241 -27.12 4.78 -0.75
N PHE A 242 -26.01 5.46 -1.09
CA PHE A 242 -25.84 6.88 -0.78
C PHE A 242 -26.38 7.80 -1.89
N ALA A 243 -26.73 7.22 -3.06
CA ALA A 243 -27.37 7.98 -4.11
C ALA A 243 -28.87 8.16 -3.81
N SER A 244 -29.36 9.39 -3.92
CA SER A 244 -30.79 9.73 -3.90
C SER A 244 -31.34 9.78 -5.32
N GLU A 245 -32.55 9.26 -5.54
CA GLU A 245 -33.24 9.40 -6.82
C GLU A 245 -34.06 10.72 -6.87
N THR A 246 -34.13 11.44 -5.76
CA THR A 246 -35.03 12.62 -5.60
C THR A 246 -34.28 13.93 -5.31
N ASP A 247 -32.99 13.86 -4.95
CA ASP A 247 -32.15 15.03 -4.70
C ASP A 247 -31.15 15.20 -5.85
N GLU A 248 -31.17 16.35 -6.52
CA GLU A 248 -30.16 16.79 -7.48
C GLU A 248 -28.98 17.43 -6.78
#